data_674f31d63b745211281936aca590d5f4
#
_entry.id   674f31d63b745211281936aca590d5f4
#
_cell.length_a   1.000
_cell.length_b   1.000
_cell.length_c   1.000
_cell.angle_alpha   90.00
_cell.angle_beta   90.00
_cell.angle_gamma   90.00
#
_symmetry.space_group_name_H-M   'P 1'
#
loop_
_entity.id
_entity.type
_entity.pdbx_description
1 polymer ?
#
loop_
_entity_poly.entity_id
_entity_poly.type
_entity_poly.pdbx_seq_one_letter_code
_entity_poly.pdbx_strand_id
1 'polypeptide(L)'
;MNRIILFFLSLISYCAYSNTYIGIEYGYGAVNHDYKVNYIQDGVSLDPDISNGKVSLFGGYQFTEQFSLEFGYSFFKFEDDYSRTIGTISDSGRDYIHEREWDARVNADQFYIAPAFSFYFDGQKKWKANIKTGVTYTQYHSKSMSYDQYEYILNDDIEFMINRHSNERKNNEIGFLIGTGVDYNIYDNLWLGLSISYQIDEFSDSTLAGVSANYRF
;
A
#
# COMPACT_ATOMS: atom_id res chain seq x y z
N MET A 1 -5.44 23.04 2.40
CA MET A 1 -6.17 22.04 1.62
C MET A 1 -6.66 22.56 0.26
N ASN A 2 -7.27 23.74 0.15
CA ASN A 2 -7.81 24.26 -1.12
C ASN A 2 -6.80 24.57 -2.24
N ARG A 3 -5.54 24.86 -1.93
CA ARG A 3 -4.50 25.19 -2.95
C ARG A 3 -3.97 23.98 -3.70
N ILE A 4 -3.94 22.80 -3.05
CA ILE A 4 -3.51 21.54 -3.66
C ILE A 4 -4.59 21.05 -4.64
N ILE A 5 -5.86 21.16 -4.27
CA ILE A 5 -6.99 20.79 -5.13
C ILE A 5 -7.03 21.67 -6.40
N LEU A 6 -6.79 22.99 -6.26
CA LEU A 6 -6.72 23.92 -7.39
C LEU A 6 -5.53 23.62 -8.32
N PHE A 7 -4.39 23.21 -7.78
CA PHE A 7 -3.22 22.81 -8.57
C PHE A 7 -3.50 21.52 -9.37
N PHE A 8 -4.15 20.52 -8.75
CA PHE A 8 -4.58 19.31 -9.45
C PHE A 8 -5.64 19.60 -10.52
N LEU A 9 -6.62 20.47 -10.26
CA LEU A 9 -7.62 20.89 -11.23
C LEU A 9 -7.01 21.67 -12.42
N SER A 10 -5.98 22.48 -12.19
CA SER A 10 -5.28 23.18 -13.27
C SER A 10 -4.44 22.22 -14.14
N LEU A 11 -3.83 21.19 -13.56
CA LEU A 11 -3.13 20.15 -14.32
C LEU A 11 -4.09 19.35 -15.22
N ILE A 12 -5.29 19.03 -14.74
CA ILE A 12 -6.33 18.36 -15.54
C ILE A 12 -6.77 19.20 -16.73
N SER A 13 -6.83 20.53 -16.59
CA SER A 13 -7.22 21.46 -17.67
C SER A 13 -6.17 21.55 -18.80
N TYR A 14 -4.88 21.35 -18.50
CA TYR A 14 -3.82 21.28 -19.51
C TYR A 14 -3.77 19.93 -20.25
N CYS A 15 -4.30 18.88 -19.64
CA CYS A 15 -4.33 17.53 -20.21
C CYS A 15 -5.36 17.37 -21.34
N ALA A 16 -6.29 18.29 -21.52
CA ALA A 16 -7.39 18.20 -22.50
C ALA A 16 -6.95 18.19 -24.00
N TYR A 17 -5.65 18.31 -24.29
CA TYR A 17 -5.09 18.27 -25.65
C TYR A 17 -3.98 17.21 -25.82
N SER A 18 -3.87 16.24 -24.92
CA SER A 18 -2.68 15.39 -24.92
C SER A 18 -3.06 13.93 -24.78
N ASN A 19 -2.26 13.05 -25.35
CA ASN A 19 -2.27 11.60 -25.16
C ASN A 19 -1.94 11.21 -23.71
N THR A 20 -2.64 11.81 -22.74
CA THR A 20 -2.46 11.55 -21.32
C THR A 20 -3.52 10.60 -20.80
N TYR A 21 -3.20 9.92 -19.72
CA TYR A 21 -4.15 9.10 -18.99
C TYR A 21 -3.92 9.23 -17.49
N ILE A 22 -4.97 8.95 -16.73
CA ILE A 22 -4.93 8.86 -15.28
C ILE A 22 -5.69 7.60 -14.85
N GLY A 23 -5.25 6.96 -13.79
CA GLY A 23 -5.91 5.76 -13.30
C GLY A 23 -5.65 5.47 -11.84
N ILE A 24 -6.38 4.47 -11.36
CA ILE A 24 -6.23 3.88 -10.05
C ILE A 24 -6.03 2.38 -10.22
N GLU A 25 -5.16 1.80 -9.39
CA GLU A 25 -4.94 0.35 -9.34
C GLU A 25 -5.01 -0.12 -7.88
N TYR A 26 -5.65 -1.26 -7.67
CA TYR A 26 -5.59 -2.01 -6.43
C TYR A 26 -4.89 -3.34 -6.69
N GLY A 27 -3.82 -3.59 -5.95
CA GLY A 27 -3.03 -4.82 -6.02
C GLY A 27 -3.03 -5.57 -4.69
N TYR A 28 -3.04 -6.90 -4.77
CA TYR A 28 -2.91 -7.78 -3.62
C TYR A 28 -2.05 -8.99 -3.99
N GLY A 29 -1.27 -9.51 -3.04
CA GLY A 29 -0.42 -10.68 -3.28
C GLY A 29 0.58 -10.93 -2.16
N ALA A 30 1.69 -11.59 -2.51
CA ALA A 30 2.74 -11.96 -1.57
C ALA A 30 3.79 -10.85 -1.44
N VAL A 31 4.23 -10.62 -0.22
CA VAL A 31 5.33 -9.72 0.11
C VAL A 31 6.28 -10.42 1.06
N ASN A 32 7.57 -10.35 0.78
CA ASN A 32 8.63 -10.81 1.68
C ASN A 32 9.44 -9.60 2.16
N HIS A 33 9.80 -9.60 3.43
CA HIS A 33 10.66 -8.58 4.03
C HIS A 33 11.37 -9.13 5.27
N ASP A 34 12.47 -8.49 5.67
CA ASP A 34 13.24 -8.91 6.84
C ASP A 34 12.80 -8.22 8.16
N TYR A 35 11.75 -7.40 8.10
CA TYR A 35 11.27 -6.69 9.29
C TYR A 35 10.47 -7.63 10.19
N LYS A 36 11.13 -8.10 11.27
CA LYS A 36 10.51 -8.90 12.33
C LYS A 36 10.71 -8.23 13.67
N VAL A 37 9.69 -8.29 14.51
CA VAL A 37 9.74 -7.72 15.86
C VAL A 37 9.73 -8.85 16.90
N ASN A 38 10.79 -8.95 17.70
CA ASN A 38 10.93 -9.97 18.71
C ASN A 38 10.86 -9.35 20.10
N TYR A 39 9.83 -9.65 20.84
CA TYR A 39 9.67 -9.32 22.26
C TYR A 39 10.18 -10.48 23.11
N ILE A 40 11.53 -10.58 23.24
CA ILE A 40 12.22 -11.75 23.84
C ILE A 40 11.73 -12.03 25.25
N GLN A 41 11.47 -11.00 26.06
CA GLN A 41 11.02 -11.15 27.44
C GLN A 41 9.62 -11.76 27.56
N ASP A 42 8.77 -11.51 26.57
CA ASP A 42 7.40 -11.98 26.54
C ASP A 42 7.24 -13.25 25.67
N GLY A 43 8.28 -13.64 24.93
CA GLY A 43 8.28 -14.80 24.05
C GLY A 43 7.36 -14.63 22.83
N VAL A 44 7.19 -13.38 22.35
CA VAL A 44 6.33 -13.02 21.21
C VAL A 44 7.19 -12.58 20.03
N SER A 45 6.88 -13.09 18.86
CA SER A 45 7.51 -12.69 17.59
C SER A 45 6.42 -12.30 16.60
N LEU A 46 6.51 -11.12 16.02
CA LEU A 46 5.60 -10.59 15.01
C LEU A 46 6.33 -10.51 13.68
N ASP A 47 5.61 -10.92 12.62
CA ASP A 47 6.08 -10.94 11.23
C ASP A 47 5.02 -10.27 10.35
N PRO A 48 5.00 -8.93 10.27
CA PRO A 48 3.97 -8.18 9.57
C PRO A 48 3.80 -8.61 8.11
N ASP A 49 2.56 -8.75 7.65
CA ASP A 49 2.23 -9.08 6.26
C ASP A 49 1.30 -8.01 5.67
N ILE A 50 1.11 -8.03 4.34
CA ILE A 50 0.27 -7.04 3.67
C ILE A 50 -1.18 -7.18 4.13
N SER A 51 -1.70 -6.16 4.80
CA SER A 51 -3.01 -6.23 5.43
C SER A 51 -4.15 -5.89 4.48
N ASN A 52 -4.04 -4.79 3.75
CA ASN A 52 -5.12 -4.21 2.94
C ASN A 52 -4.78 -4.06 1.45
N GLY A 53 -3.73 -4.75 0.97
CA GLY A 53 -3.25 -4.60 -0.39
C GLY A 53 -2.55 -3.25 -0.62
N LYS A 54 -2.24 -2.99 -1.90
CA LYS A 54 -1.57 -1.78 -2.38
C LYS A 54 -2.54 -0.98 -3.24
N VAL A 55 -2.78 0.27 -2.88
CA VAL A 55 -3.54 1.21 -3.70
C VAL A 55 -2.57 2.13 -4.42
N SER A 56 -2.74 2.29 -5.73
CA SER A 56 -1.90 3.15 -6.57
C SER A 56 -2.74 4.14 -7.34
N LEU A 57 -2.31 5.39 -7.35
CA LEU A 57 -2.78 6.41 -8.28
C LEU A 57 -1.68 6.60 -9.32
N PHE A 58 -2.03 6.58 -10.59
CA PHE A 58 -1.05 6.73 -11.66
C PHE A 58 -1.55 7.65 -12.75
N GLY A 59 -0.61 8.22 -13.47
CA GLY A 59 -0.87 8.98 -14.67
C GLY A 59 0.27 8.83 -15.65
N GLY A 60 0.03 9.00 -16.92
CA GLY A 60 1.04 8.83 -17.93
C GLY A 60 0.81 9.67 -19.18
N TYR A 61 1.88 9.79 -19.95
CA TYR A 61 1.87 10.41 -21.24
C TYR A 61 2.23 9.38 -22.33
N GLN A 62 1.36 9.25 -23.32
CA GLN A 62 1.56 8.33 -24.45
C GLN A 62 2.26 9.07 -25.59
N PHE A 63 3.53 8.76 -25.86
CA PHE A 63 4.33 9.34 -26.94
C PHE A 63 3.96 8.76 -28.30
N THR A 64 3.67 7.47 -28.33
CA THR A 64 3.20 6.73 -29.52
C THR A 64 2.09 5.76 -29.10
N GLU A 65 1.41 5.13 -30.07
CA GLU A 65 0.42 4.08 -29.74
C GLU A 65 1.01 2.95 -28.87
N GLN A 66 2.30 2.74 -28.91
CA GLN A 66 2.98 1.62 -28.24
C GLN A 66 3.78 2.04 -27.03
N PHE A 67 4.22 3.30 -26.93
CA PHE A 67 5.13 3.75 -25.89
C PHE A 67 4.55 4.87 -25.06
N SER A 68 4.61 4.72 -23.75
CA SER A 68 4.21 5.72 -22.75
C SER A 68 5.19 5.78 -21.60
N LEU A 69 5.16 6.88 -20.88
CA LEU A 69 5.83 7.07 -19.60
C LEU A 69 4.79 7.25 -18.52
N GLU A 70 4.84 6.42 -17.50
CA GLU A 70 3.92 6.40 -16.38
C GLU A 70 4.61 6.87 -15.10
N PHE A 71 3.89 7.65 -14.30
CA PHE A 71 4.25 8.07 -12.97
C PHE A 71 3.15 7.63 -12.01
N GLY A 72 3.53 7.17 -10.85
CA GLY A 72 2.52 6.78 -9.87
C GLY A 72 2.95 7.01 -8.45
N TYR A 73 1.95 7.08 -7.61
CA TYR A 73 2.05 7.10 -6.16
C TYR A 73 1.23 5.96 -5.60
N SER A 74 1.82 5.19 -4.71
CA SER A 74 1.18 4.05 -4.08
C SER A 74 1.32 4.12 -2.57
N PHE A 75 0.34 3.58 -1.87
CA PHE A 75 0.42 3.36 -0.43
C PHE A 75 -0.03 1.95 -0.09
N PHE A 76 0.64 1.35 0.88
CA PHE A 76 0.36 0.01 1.38
C PHE A 76 0.85 -0.13 2.81
N LYS A 77 0.40 -1.19 3.49
CA LYS A 77 0.64 -1.40 4.90
C LYS A 77 0.87 -2.87 5.19
N PHE A 78 1.84 -3.13 6.05
CA PHE A 78 2.06 -4.44 6.67
C PHE A 78 1.69 -4.35 8.13
N GLU A 79 1.02 -5.34 8.66
CA GLU A 79 0.60 -5.41 10.06
C GLU A 79 0.68 -6.84 10.57
N ASP A 80 1.04 -6.95 11.84
CA ASP A 80 0.88 -8.14 12.64
C ASP A 80 0.66 -7.72 14.08
N ASP A 81 -0.28 -8.35 14.74
CA ASP A 81 -0.61 -8.09 16.14
C ASP A 81 -0.84 -9.39 16.89
N TYR A 82 -0.60 -9.34 18.19
CA TYR A 82 -0.87 -10.45 19.08
C TYR A 82 -1.33 -9.93 20.43
N SER A 83 -2.37 -10.52 20.99
CA SER A 83 -2.87 -10.22 22.32
C SER A 83 -2.85 -11.46 23.22
N ARG A 84 -2.68 -11.25 24.53
CA ARG A 84 -2.74 -12.32 25.53
C ARG A 84 -3.33 -11.79 26.83
N THR A 85 -4.35 -12.46 27.33
CA THR A 85 -4.87 -12.24 28.66
C THR A 85 -3.85 -12.70 29.69
N ILE A 86 -3.41 -11.80 30.57
CA ILE A 86 -2.44 -12.05 31.64
C ILE A 86 -3.16 -12.52 32.90
N GLY A 87 -4.36 -11.98 33.17
CA GLY A 87 -5.14 -12.32 34.35
C GLY A 87 -6.16 -11.25 34.72
N THR A 88 -6.58 -11.23 35.95
CA THR A 88 -7.48 -10.22 36.50
C THR A 88 -6.78 -9.49 37.64
N ILE A 89 -6.94 -8.19 37.70
CA ILE A 89 -6.48 -7.36 38.81
C ILE A 89 -7.65 -6.65 39.47
N SER A 90 -7.55 -6.44 40.79
CA SER A 90 -8.53 -5.63 41.51
C SER A 90 -7.86 -4.31 41.90
N ASP A 91 -8.48 -3.20 41.46
CA ASP A 91 -8.07 -1.85 41.84
C ASP A 91 -9.27 -1.04 42.31
N SER A 92 -9.14 -0.39 43.47
CA SER A 92 -10.17 0.50 44.06
C SER A 92 -11.56 -0.14 44.14
N GLY A 93 -11.63 -1.48 44.39
CA GLY A 93 -12.88 -2.24 44.46
C GLY A 93 -13.52 -2.57 43.12
N ARG A 94 -12.77 -2.45 42.05
CA ARG A 94 -13.16 -2.85 40.68
C ARG A 94 -12.20 -3.92 40.15
N ASP A 95 -12.76 -4.91 39.47
CA ASP A 95 -11.98 -5.98 38.85
C ASP A 95 -11.80 -5.69 37.38
N TYR A 96 -10.55 -5.74 36.90
CA TYR A 96 -10.16 -5.49 35.51
C TYR A 96 -9.54 -6.74 34.92
N ILE A 97 -9.91 -7.05 33.68
CA ILE A 97 -9.16 -7.98 32.83
C ILE A 97 -7.88 -7.28 32.43
N HIS A 98 -6.73 -7.92 32.67
CA HIS A 98 -5.44 -7.45 32.23
C HIS A 98 -5.05 -8.21 30.97
N GLU A 99 -5.00 -7.52 29.87
CA GLU A 99 -4.51 -8.01 28.58
C GLU A 99 -3.20 -7.31 28.22
N ARG A 100 -2.34 -8.03 27.54
CA ARG A 100 -1.13 -7.48 26.97
C ARG A 100 -1.19 -7.62 25.47
N GLU A 101 -0.90 -6.53 24.79
CA GLU A 101 -0.93 -6.43 23.34
C GLU A 101 0.46 -6.06 22.79
N TRP A 102 0.75 -6.63 21.65
CA TRP A 102 1.94 -6.36 20.85
C TRP A 102 1.48 -6.06 19.42
N ASP A 103 1.98 -4.98 18.87
CA ASP A 103 1.65 -4.49 17.52
C ASP A 103 2.95 -4.22 16.76
N ALA A 104 3.02 -4.66 15.52
CA ALA A 104 4.08 -4.36 14.58
C ALA A 104 3.46 -3.91 13.26
N ARG A 105 3.85 -2.73 12.79
CA ARG A 105 3.23 -2.06 11.66
C ARG A 105 4.26 -1.37 10.80
N VAL A 106 4.12 -1.48 9.48
CA VAL A 106 4.92 -0.73 8.50
C VAL A 106 3.98 -0.04 7.53
N ASN A 107 4.01 1.29 7.49
CA ASN A 107 3.35 2.06 6.45
C ASN A 107 4.36 2.38 5.35
N ALA A 108 3.97 2.23 4.10
CA ALA A 108 4.82 2.49 2.95
C ALA A 108 4.14 3.46 1.99
N ASP A 109 4.86 4.54 1.67
CA ASP A 109 4.53 5.53 0.67
C ASP A 109 5.53 5.42 -0.47
N GLN A 110 5.05 5.20 -1.69
CA GLN A 110 5.91 4.91 -2.83
C GLN A 110 5.61 5.81 -4.02
N PHE A 111 6.66 6.34 -4.63
CA PHE A 111 6.64 6.95 -5.95
C PHE A 111 7.32 6.05 -6.96
N TYR A 112 6.85 6.04 -8.20
CA TYR A 112 7.52 5.35 -9.28
C TYR A 112 7.46 6.12 -10.59
N ILE A 113 8.43 5.81 -11.44
CA ILE A 113 8.48 6.21 -12.84
C ILE A 113 8.77 4.98 -13.69
N ALA A 114 7.93 4.73 -14.70
CA ALA A 114 8.01 3.52 -15.51
C ALA A 114 7.69 3.81 -16.98
N PRO A 115 8.63 3.63 -17.91
CA PRO A 115 8.32 3.41 -19.31
C PRO A 115 7.44 2.16 -19.46
N ALA A 116 6.41 2.28 -20.30
CA ALA A 116 5.48 1.20 -20.58
C ALA A 116 5.34 1.00 -22.10
N PHE A 117 5.37 -0.26 -22.52
CA PHE A 117 5.10 -0.68 -23.87
C PHE A 117 3.75 -1.37 -23.95
N SER A 118 2.96 -1.01 -24.94
CA SER A 118 1.63 -1.55 -25.14
C SER A 118 1.43 -1.98 -26.59
N PHE A 119 0.64 -3.02 -26.78
CA PHE A 119 0.24 -3.48 -28.10
C PHE A 119 -1.21 -3.96 -28.09
N TYR A 120 -1.95 -3.57 -29.14
CA TYR A 120 -3.29 -4.03 -29.37
C TYR A 120 -3.26 -5.37 -30.09
N PHE A 121 -4.05 -6.33 -29.65
CA PHE A 121 -4.11 -7.66 -30.26
C PHE A 121 -5.47 -7.98 -30.86
N ASP A 122 -6.39 -7.00 -30.90
CA ASP A 122 -7.65 -7.08 -31.62
C ASP A 122 -7.77 -5.97 -32.68
N GLY A 123 -8.49 -6.24 -33.76
CA GLY A 123 -8.68 -5.28 -34.86
C GLY A 123 -9.50 -4.04 -34.50
N GLN A 124 -10.25 -4.08 -33.38
CA GLN A 124 -11.06 -2.95 -32.88
C GLN A 124 -10.31 -2.08 -31.87
N LYS A 125 -9.08 -2.43 -31.53
CA LYS A 125 -8.25 -1.77 -30.50
C LYS A 125 -8.92 -1.71 -29.12
N LYS A 126 -9.76 -2.69 -28.79
CA LYS A 126 -10.41 -2.80 -27.48
C LYS A 126 -9.56 -3.52 -26.44
N TRP A 127 -8.71 -4.43 -26.90
CA TRP A 127 -7.81 -5.19 -26.03
C TRP A 127 -6.38 -4.74 -26.23
N LYS A 128 -5.73 -4.43 -25.15
CA LYS A 128 -4.35 -3.97 -25.10
C LYS A 128 -3.58 -4.74 -24.05
N ALA A 129 -2.48 -5.39 -24.44
CA ALA A 129 -1.50 -5.89 -23.49
C ALA A 129 -0.45 -4.82 -23.25
N ASN A 130 0.10 -4.80 -22.05
CA ASN A 130 1.16 -3.87 -21.67
C ASN A 130 2.24 -4.57 -20.84
N ILE A 131 3.44 -4.02 -20.94
CA ILE A 131 4.57 -4.34 -20.07
C ILE A 131 5.19 -3.02 -19.62
N LYS A 132 5.47 -2.90 -18.33
CA LYS A 132 6.14 -1.74 -17.75
C LYS A 132 7.33 -2.18 -16.93
N THR A 133 8.37 -1.37 -16.93
CA THR A 133 9.52 -1.53 -16.02
C THR A 133 9.92 -0.16 -15.52
N GLY A 134 10.32 -0.06 -14.26
CA GLY A 134 10.56 1.25 -13.69
C GLY A 134 11.40 1.23 -12.44
N VAL A 135 11.64 2.44 -11.95
CA VAL A 135 12.31 2.70 -10.69
C VAL A 135 11.30 3.17 -9.68
N THR A 136 11.41 2.68 -8.45
CA THR A 136 10.59 3.07 -7.32
C THR A 136 11.43 3.80 -6.28
N TYR A 137 10.80 4.70 -5.55
CA TYR A 137 11.31 5.30 -4.32
C TYR A 137 10.26 5.11 -3.24
N THR A 138 10.58 4.33 -2.23
CA THR A 138 9.66 3.94 -1.17
C THR A 138 10.13 4.47 0.19
N GLN A 139 9.23 5.11 0.93
CA GLN A 139 9.44 5.52 2.31
C GLN A 139 8.70 4.54 3.21
N TYR A 140 9.45 3.76 3.99
CA TYR A 140 8.92 2.83 4.97
C TYR A 140 8.94 3.47 6.35
N HIS A 141 7.80 3.46 7.04
CA HIS A 141 7.67 3.92 8.41
C HIS A 141 7.22 2.76 9.29
N SER A 142 8.20 2.11 9.92
CA SER A 142 8.00 0.96 10.80
C SER A 142 7.74 1.44 12.22
N LYS A 143 6.73 0.84 12.87
CA LYS A 143 6.38 1.09 14.26
C LYS A 143 6.11 -0.23 14.96
N SER A 144 6.70 -0.42 16.15
CA SER A 144 6.38 -1.53 17.03
C SER A 144 6.03 -1.03 18.41
N MET A 145 5.00 -1.61 18.99
CA MET A 145 4.49 -1.23 20.31
C MET A 145 4.12 -2.45 21.13
N SER A 146 4.23 -2.33 22.45
CA SER A 146 3.53 -3.22 23.39
C SER A 146 2.94 -2.41 24.51
N TYR A 147 1.76 -2.78 24.94
CA TYR A 147 1.07 -2.13 26.03
C TYR A 147 0.26 -3.12 26.85
N ASP A 148 0.04 -2.79 28.13
CA ASP A 148 -0.90 -3.47 28.99
C ASP A 148 -2.24 -2.72 28.93
N GLN A 149 -3.32 -3.43 28.59
CA GLN A 149 -4.69 -2.93 28.60
C GLN A 149 -5.42 -3.50 29.81
N TYR A 150 -6.20 -2.67 30.45
CA TYR A 150 -7.01 -3.03 31.61
C TYR A 150 -8.45 -2.64 31.34
N GLU A 151 -9.31 -3.62 31.20
CA GLU A 151 -10.72 -3.46 30.87
C GLU A 151 -11.58 -3.85 32.07
N TYR A 152 -12.50 -2.99 32.49
CA TYR A 152 -13.38 -3.25 33.62
C TYR A 152 -14.40 -4.33 33.30
N ILE A 153 -14.45 -5.41 34.10
CA ILE A 153 -15.24 -6.62 33.85
C ILE A 153 -16.75 -6.34 33.69
N LEU A 154 -17.28 -5.31 34.37
CA LEU A 154 -18.72 -4.98 34.34
C LEU A 154 -19.08 -3.91 33.30
N ASN A 155 -18.12 -3.24 32.71
CA ASN A 155 -18.34 -2.22 31.68
C ASN A 155 -17.08 -2.05 30.83
N ASP A 156 -17.10 -2.55 29.60
CA ASP A 156 -16.03 -2.51 28.60
C ASP A 156 -15.71 -1.10 28.07
N ASP A 157 -16.60 -0.12 28.28
CA ASP A 157 -16.30 1.30 28.00
C ASP A 157 -15.25 1.89 28.97
N ILE A 158 -14.97 1.21 30.09
CA ILE A 158 -13.99 1.65 31.09
C ILE A 158 -12.70 0.85 30.90
N GLU A 159 -11.78 1.43 30.14
CA GLU A 159 -10.47 0.86 29.88
C GLU A 159 -9.36 1.88 30.10
N PHE A 160 -8.16 1.41 30.42
CA PHE A 160 -6.94 2.22 30.41
C PHE A 160 -5.75 1.40 29.92
N MET A 161 -4.81 2.10 29.28
CA MET A 161 -3.64 1.48 28.66
C MET A 161 -2.35 2.02 29.27
N ILE A 162 -1.38 1.14 29.47
CA ILE A 162 -0.04 1.47 29.93
C ILE A 162 0.96 1.04 28.87
N ASN A 163 1.62 2.00 28.22
CA ASN A 163 2.67 1.72 27.25
C ASN A 163 3.87 1.08 27.93
N ARG A 164 4.34 -0.04 27.40
CA ARG A 164 5.53 -0.77 27.85
C ARG A 164 6.73 -0.51 26.95
N HIS A 165 6.49 -0.54 25.63
CA HIS A 165 7.53 -0.37 24.64
C HIS A 165 6.94 0.34 23.42
N SER A 166 7.72 1.25 22.83
CA SER A 166 7.41 1.86 21.54
C SER A 166 8.72 2.14 20.82
N ASN A 167 8.82 1.69 19.59
CA ASN A 167 9.96 1.95 18.72
C ASN A 167 9.46 2.35 17.32
N GLU A 168 10.07 3.39 16.75
CA GLU A 168 9.76 3.87 15.41
C GLU A 168 11.04 3.98 14.59
N ARG A 169 10.97 3.57 13.34
CA ARG A 169 12.07 3.66 12.38
C ARG A 169 11.56 4.09 11.01
N LYS A 170 12.36 4.92 10.32
CA LYS A 170 12.11 5.33 8.93
C LYS A 170 13.24 4.85 8.05
N ASN A 171 12.90 4.22 6.94
CA ASN A 171 13.80 3.81 5.88
C ASN A 171 13.33 4.40 4.56
N ASN A 172 14.27 4.74 3.69
CA ASN A 172 13.98 5.21 2.33
C ASN A 172 14.77 4.32 1.39
N GLU A 173 14.07 3.67 0.45
CA GLU A 173 14.66 2.68 -0.44
C GLU A 173 14.39 3.04 -1.90
N ILE A 174 15.37 2.74 -2.74
CA ILE A 174 15.23 2.79 -4.20
C ILE A 174 15.11 1.35 -4.68
N GLY A 175 14.11 1.08 -5.49
CA GLY A 175 13.85 -0.26 -6.00
C GLY A 175 13.55 -0.29 -7.49
N PHE A 176 13.26 -1.49 -7.97
CA PHE A 176 12.87 -1.76 -9.33
C PHE A 176 11.47 -2.36 -9.38
N LEU A 177 10.72 -1.99 -10.41
CA LEU A 177 9.39 -2.48 -10.72
C LEU A 177 9.39 -3.08 -12.11
N ILE A 178 8.83 -4.27 -12.26
CA ILE A 178 8.42 -4.83 -13.54
C ILE A 178 6.96 -5.27 -13.44
N GLY A 179 6.16 -5.00 -14.46
CA GLY A 179 4.77 -5.38 -14.49
C GLY A 179 4.29 -5.70 -15.90
N THR A 180 3.29 -6.53 -15.98
CA THR A 180 2.58 -6.83 -17.23
C THR A 180 1.09 -6.88 -16.97
N GLY A 181 0.29 -6.58 -17.98
CA GLY A 181 -1.15 -6.56 -17.83
C GLY A 181 -1.89 -6.59 -19.14
N VAL A 182 -3.21 -6.69 -19.01
CA VAL A 182 -4.14 -6.60 -20.13
C VAL A 182 -5.23 -5.61 -19.75
N ASP A 183 -5.46 -4.64 -20.63
CA ASP A 183 -6.50 -3.64 -20.48
C ASP A 183 -7.60 -3.88 -21.53
N TYR A 184 -8.85 -3.67 -21.11
CA TYR A 184 -10.02 -3.72 -21.97
C TYR A 184 -10.73 -2.36 -21.97
N ASN A 185 -10.99 -1.85 -23.17
CA ASN A 185 -11.77 -0.63 -23.38
C ASN A 185 -13.25 -0.92 -23.19
N ILE A 186 -13.84 -0.40 -22.12
CA ILE A 186 -15.26 -0.59 -21.82
C ILE A 186 -16.11 0.42 -22.59
N TYR A 187 -15.69 1.67 -22.55
CA TYR A 187 -16.46 2.77 -23.12
C TYR A 187 -15.53 3.93 -23.48
N ASP A 188 -15.50 4.32 -24.76
CA ASP A 188 -14.68 5.41 -25.30
C ASP A 188 -13.27 5.49 -24.69
N ASN A 189 -13.12 6.33 -23.68
CA ASN A 189 -11.86 6.63 -23.02
C ASN A 189 -11.63 5.85 -21.72
N LEU A 190 -12.58 5.01 -21.29
CA LEU A 190 -12.50 4.26 -20.03
C LEU A 190 -11.99 2.84 -20.27
N TRP A 191 -10.93 2.49 -19.58
CA TRP A 191 -10.27 1.19 -19.63
C TRP A 191 -10.27 0.52 -18.28
N LEU A 192 -10.51 -0.79 -18.25
CA LEU A 192 -10.24 -1.65 -17.09
C LEU A 192 -9.07 -2.56 -17.39
N GLY A 193 -8.21 -2.77 -16.39
CA GLY A 193 -7.02 -3.58 -16.50
C GLY A 193 -6.92 -4.67 -15.44
N LEU A 194 -6.24 -5.74 -15.83
CA LEU A 194 -5.69 -6.76 -14.94
C LEU A 194 -4.18 -6.76 -15.10
N SER A 195 -3.46 -6.84 -13.98
CA SER A 195 -2.00 -6.77 -13.98
C SER A 195 -1.39 -7.80 -13.05
N ILE A 196 -0.13 -8.13 -13.31
CA ILE A 196 0.77 -8.77 -12.37
C ILE A 196 2.03 -7.91 -12.35
N SER A 197 2.51 -7.58 -11.16
CA SER A 197 3.72 -6.80 -10.96
C SER A 197 4.64 -7.47 -9.95
N TYR A 198 5.93 -7.34 -10.18
CA TYR A 198 7.00 -7.68 -9.25
C TYR A 198 7.80 -6.43 -8.94
N GLN A 199 8.08 -6.23 -7.68
CA GLN A 199 8.89 -5.13 -7.19
C GLN A 199 9.91 -5.66 -6.21
N ILE A 200 11.11 -5.06 -6.22
CA ILE A 200 12.20 -5.38 -5.31
C ILE A 200 12.91 -4.10 -4.88
N ASP A 201 13.18 -3.98 -3.60
CA ASP A 201 14.10 -3.01 -3.00
C ASP A 201 14.86 -3.63 -1.82
N GLU A 202 15.68 -2.86 -1.08
CA GLU A 202 16.44 -3.42 0.05
C GLU A 202 15.59 -3.80 1.25
N PHE A 203 14.37 -3.28 1.36
CA PHE A 203 13.46 -3.57 2.47
C PHE A 203 12.54 -4.74 2.18
N SER A 204 12.02 -4.83 0.95
CA SER A 204 11.02 -5.83 0.59
C SER A 204 11.09 -6.26 -0.88
N ASP A 205 10.62 -7.47 -1.14
CA ASP A 205 10.19 -7.91 -2.45
C ASP A 205 8.69 -8.24 -2.46
N SER A 206 8.01 -7.96 -3.56
CA SER A 206 6.57 -8.20 -3.66
C SER A 206 6.15 -8.67 -5.04
N THR A 207 5.20 -9.60 -5.06
CA THR A 207 4.50 -10.04 -6.28
C THR A 207 3.00 -9.79 -6.06
N LEU A 208 2.44 -8.87 -6.86
CA LEU A 208 1.05 -8.45 -6.72
C LEU A 208 0.26 -8.70 -8.00
N ALA A 209 -0.96 -9.23 -7.85
CA ALA A 209 -1.98 -9.21 -8.88
C ALA A 209 -2.86 -7.97 -8.66
N GLY A 210 -3.18 -7.25 -9.72
CA GLY A 210 -3.89 -5.98 -9.63
C GLY A 210 -5.08 -5.87 -10.56
N VAL A 211 -6.02 -5.02 -10.15
CA VAL A 211 -7.11 -4.54 -10.98
C VAL A 211 -7.02 -3.02 -11.09
N SER A 212 -7.22 -2.49 -12.27
CA SER A 212 -7.10 -1.05 -12.51
C SER A 212 -8.26 -0.50 -13.32
N ALA A 213 -8.51 0.79 -13.14
CA ALA A 213 -9.35 1.59 -14.01
C ALA A 213 -8.59 2.84 -14.43
N ASN A 214 -8.56 3.15 -15.72
CA ASN A 214 -7.90 4.34 -16.22
C ASN A 214 -8.74 5.05 -17.27
N TYR A 215 -8.63 6.36 -17.30
CA TYR A 215 -9.27 7.25 -18.25
C TYR A 215 -8.21 7.93 -19.11
N ARG A 216 -8.42 7.91 -20.43
CA ARG A 216 -7.55 8.53 -21.45
C ARG A 216 -8.21 9.77 -22.00
N PHE A 217 -7.43 10.84 -22.11
CA PHE A 217 -7.90 12.13 -22.63
C PHE A 217 -7.69 12.25 -24.12
#